data_3560044db03b900e943c164113492565
#
_entry.id   3560044db03b900e943c164113492565
#
_cell.length_a   1.000
_cell.length_b   1.000
_cell.length_c   1.000
_cell.angle_alpha   90.00
_cell.angle_beta   90.00
_cell.angle_gamma   90.00
#
_symmetry.space_group_name_H-M   'P 1'
#
loop_
_entity.id
_entity.type
_entity.pdbx_description
1 polymer ?
#
loop_
_entity_poly.entity_id
_entity_poly.type
_entity_poly.pdbx_seq_one_letter_code
_entity_poly.pdbx_strand_id
1 'polypeptide(L)'
;MFGFGENKKLFGAVVRGIILLVIYLCASAVTIAQSFSLKGQLWGSVIHGDDPPVGRSSFETTLGYIPMLSLSRDLSINRFVDLEWGYRMGKVYAGDYAISSIEEPYRLWLRYSSDQIEARLGLQKIAFGPAMVLRSLAWFDTIDPKDPTGQTEAVEAFRLRLFPTSSLALWLWSINNDQDTLSYGGRAELSTSIGEWGLTYYQDPTELGQSVGQFPIIISGPHQRAAMDYRYDG
;
A
#
# COMPACT_ATOMS: atom_id res chain seq x y z
N MET A 1 -36.27 -0.40 26.44
CA MET A 1 -36.03 0.54 25.35
C MET A 1 -35.07 1.63 25.83
N PHE A 2 -33.87 1.22 26.23
CA PHE A 2 -32.81 2.11 26.73
C PHE A 2 -31.46 1.62 26.19
N GLY A 3 -30.69 2.48 25.54
CA GLY A 3 -29.28 2.20 25.29
C GLY A 3 -28.68 2.58 23.93
N PHE A 4 -29.49 2.90 22.89
CA PHE A 4 -28.92 3.17 21.55
C PHE A 4 -28.37 4.60 21.39
N GLY A 5 -28.79 5.56 22.20
CA GLY A 5 -28.36 6.97 22.09
C GLY A 5 -27.04 7.30 22.79
N GLU A 6 -26.72 6.61 23.88
CA GLU A 6 -25.49 6.84 24.66
C GLU A 6 -24.25 6.28 23.97
N ASN A 7 -24.35 5.11 23.33
CA ASN A 7 -23.26 4.51 22.62
C ASN A 7 -22.80 5.34 21.41
N LYS A 8 -23.72 6.00 20.69
CA LYS A 8 -23.36 6.91 19.59
C LYS A 8 -22.62 8.16 20.06
N LYS A 9 -23.01 8.71 21.22
CA LYS A 9 -22.32 9.88 21.80
C LYS A 9 -20.93 9.51 22.30
N LEU A 10 -20.79 8.35 22.95
CA LEU A 10 -19.50 7.84 23.41
C LEU A 10 -18.56 7.53 22.23
N PHE A 11 -19.06 6.87 21.21
CA PHE A 11 -18.31 6.59 19.99
C PHE A 11 -17.85 7.88 19.31
N GLY A 12 -18.72 8.88 19.16
CA GLY A 12 -18.36 10.18 18.60
C GLY A 12 -17.31 10.95 19.44
N ALA A 13 -17.34 10.82 20.77
CA ALA A 13 -16.36 11.43 21.65
C ALA A 13 -14.98 10.73 21.53
N VAL A 14 -14.97 9.41 21.47
CA VAL A 14 -13.74 8.60 21.27
C VAL A 14 -13.11 8.92 19.91
N VAL A 15 -13.89 8.96 18.84
CA VAL A 15 -13.40 9.32 17.49
C VAL A 15 -12.81 10.72 17.46
N ARG A 16 -13.48 11.71 18.07
CA ARG A 16 -12.94 13.08 18.19
C ARG A 16 -11.65 13.12 19.00
N GLY A 17 -11.57 12.36 20.10
CA GLY A 17 -10.37 12.24 20.92
C GLY A 17 -9.19 11.66 20.13
N ILE A 18 -9.43 10.63 19.35
CA ILE A 18 -8.42 10.03 18.46
C ILE A 18 -7.98 11.03 17.39
N ILE A 19 -8.91 11.73 16.76
CA ILE A 19 -8.58 12.76 15.75
C ILE A 19 -7.73 13.86 16.35
N LEU A 20 -8.09 14.38 17.53
CA LEU A 20 -7.30 15.41 18.22
C LEU A 20 -5.93 14.91 18.63
N LEU A 21 -5.83 13.67 19.10
CA LEU A 21 -4.55 13.04 19.42
C LEU A 21 -3.67 12.91 18.17
N VAL A 22 -4.24 12.46 17.07
CA VAL A 22 -3.53 12.36 15.78
C VAL A 22 -3.08 13.74 15.29
N ILE A 23 -3.95 14.76 15.36
CA ILE A 23 -3.58 16.13 15.01
C ILE A 23 -2.45 16.64 15.90
N TYR A 24 -2.51 16.41 17.21
CA TYR A 24 -1.47 16.81 18.17
C TYR A 24 -0.15 16.08 17.88
N LEU A 25 -0.20 14.76 17.64
CA LEU A 25 0.99 13.97 17.28
C LEU A 25 1.58 14.42 15.94
N CYS A 26 0.74 14.71 14.92
CA CYS A 26 1.21 15.25 13.65
C CYS A 26 1.83 16.65 13.84
N ALA A 27 1.20 17.55 14.60
CA ALA A 27 1.71 18.88 14.86
C ALA A 27 3.05 18.84 15.62
N SER A 28 3.17 17.96 16.62
CA SER A 28 4.44 17.77 17.36
C SER A 28 5.51 17.12 16.46
N ALA A 29 5.15 16.18 15.58
CA ALA A 29 6.08 15.57 14.63
C ALA A 29 6.63 16.60 13.63
N VAL A 30 5.80 17.52 13.13
CA VAL A 30 6.24 18.60 12.22
C VAL A 30 7.26 19.52 12.89
N THR A 31 7.08 19.85 14.18
CA THR A 31 8.05 20.70 14.92
C THR A 31 9.39 20.00 15.20
N ILE A 32 9.42 18.68 15.12
CA ILE A 32 10.62 17.86 15.38
C ILE A 32 11.29 17.42 14.07
N ALA A 33 10.53 17.38 12.96
CA ALA A 33 11.05 16.94 11.65
C ALA A 33 12.08 17.94 11.11
N GLN A 34 13.19 17.43 10.58
CA GLN A 34 14.18 18.23 9.85
C GLN A 34 13.74 18.53 8.43
N SER A 35 12.97 17.65 7.82
CA SER A 35 12.36 17.88 6.53
C SER A 35 10.87 17.56 6.54
N PHE A 36 10.15 18.40 5.84
CA PHE A 36 8.72 18.31 5.64
C PHE A 36 8.43 18.42 4.14
N SER A 37 7.63 17.51 3.61
CA SER A 37 7.19 17.56 2.22
C SER A 37 5.69 17.29 2.14
N LEU A 38 4.97 18.19 1.49
CA LEU A 38 3.57 18.02 1.13
C LEU A 38 3.48 17.91 -0.39
N LYS A 39 2.94 16.82 -0.88
CA LYS A 39 2.72 16.54 -2.30
C LYS A 39 1.26 16.17 -2.51
N GLY A 40 0.81 16.20 -3.76
CA GLY A 40 -0.52 15.73 -4.10
C GLY A 40 -0.57 15.28 -5.55
N GLN A 41 -1.39 14.28 -5.81
CA GLN A 41 -1.72 13.82 -7.15
C GLN A 41 -3.20 14.08 -7.39
N LEU A 42 -3.51 14.97 -8.34
CA LEU A 42 -4.86 15.16 -8.86
C LEU A 42 -5.01 14.31 -10.12
N TRP A 43 -6.12 13.63 -10.25
CA TRP A 43 -6.43 12.83 -11.43
C TRP A 43 -7.90 12.95 -11.80
N GLY A 44 -8.19 12.71 -13.08
CA GLY A 44 -9.54 12.71 -13.58
C GLY A 44 -9.65 11.97 -14.89
N SER A 45 -10.81 11.39 -15.16
CA SER A 45 -11.14 10.76 -16.42
C SER A 45 -12.58 11.09 -16.84
N VAL A 46 -12.80 11.13 -18.14
CA VAL A 46 -14.14 11.24 -18.75
C VAL A 46 -14.26 10.12 -19.74
N ILE A 47 -15.30 9.32 -19.58
CA ILE A 47 -15.66 8.24 -20.51
C ILE A 47 -16.97 8.63 -21.16
N HIS A 48 -17.02 8.56 -22.49
CA HIS A 48 -18.24 8.77 -23.27
C HIS A 48 -18.61 7.48 -23.99
N GLY A 49 -19.87 7.08 -23.88
CA GLY A 49 -20.44 5.95 -24.60
C GLY A 49 -21.54 6.42 -25.56
N ASP A 50 -21.41 6.09 -26.84
CA ASP A 50 -22.36 6.53 -27.88
C ASP A 50 -23.74 5.86 -27.74
N ASP A 51 -23.79 4.66 -27.13
CA ASP A 51 -25.02 3.87 -27.00
C ASP A 51 -25.11 3.24 -25.59
N PRO A 52 -25.32 4.06 -24.55
CA PRO A 52 -25.33 3.56 -23.18
C PRO A 52 -26.58 2.68 -22.96
N PRO A 53 -26.45 1.62 -22.13
CA PRO A 53 -27.62 0.82 -21.73
C PRO A 53 -28.72 1.71 -21.13
N VAL A 54 -29.97 1.30 -21.27
CA VAL A 54 -31.12 2.02 -20.73
C VAL A 54 -30.93 2.32 -19.24
N GLY A 55 -31.03 3.59 -18.86
CA GLY A 55 -30.85 4.06 -17.49
C GLY A 55 -29.41 4.38 -17.12
N ARG A 56 -28.43 4.26 -18.03
CA ARG A 56 -27.07 4.78 -17.82
C ARG A 56 -26.84 6.08 -18.55
N SER A 57 -26.02 6.94 -17.95
CA SER A 57 -25.57 8.18 -18.61
C SER A 57 -24.57 7.84 -19.73
N SER A 58 -24.62 8.63 -20.82
CA SER A 58 -23.60 8.59 -21.87
C SER A 58 -22.23 9.11 -21.41
N PHE A 59 -22.19 9.86 -20.30
CA PHE A 59 -20.97 10.39 -19.72
C PHE A 59 -20.74 9.83 -18.31
N GLU A 60 -19.54 9.34 -18.08
CA GLU A 60 -19.05 8.99 -16.77
C GLU A 60 -17.78 9.81 -16.50
N THR A 61 -17.77 10.55 -15.39
CA THR A 61 -16.65 11.41 -15.00
C THR A 61 -16.12 10.95 -13.66
N THR A 62 -14.82 10.75 -13.57
CA THR A 62 -14.12 10.45 -12.32
C THR A 62 -13.19 11.60 -11.98
N LEU A 63 -13.23 12.07 -10.74
CA LEU A 63 -12.31 13.07 -10.20
C LEU A 63 -11.78 12.58 -8.87
N GLY A 64 -10.49 12.74 -8.64
CA GLY A 64 -9.90 12.34 -7.37
C GLY A 64 -8.61 13.08 -7.03
N TYR A 65 -8.22 12.99 -5.77
CA TYR A 65 -7.04 13.62 -5.21
C TYR A 65 -6.40 12.72 -4.17
N ILE A 66 -5.07 12.64 -4.18
CA ILE A 66 -4.27 11.92 -3.21
C ILE A 66 -3.28 12.92 -2.57
N PRO A 67 -3.62 13.54 -1.44
CA PRO A 67 -2.65 14.26 -0.63
C PRO A 67 -1.65 13.30 -0.01
N MET A 68 -0.37 13.68 0.00
CA MET A 68 0.71 12.93 0.63
C MET A 68 1.56 13.87 1.49
N LEU A 69 1.77 13.48 2.72
CA LEU A 69 2.62 14.15 3.69
C LEU A 69 3.80 13.25 4.02
N SER A 70 5.00 13.77 3.94
CA SER A 70 6.22 13.07 4.35
C SER A 70 6.98 13.91 5.37
N LEU A 71 7.41 13.27 6.44
CA LEU A 71 8.22 13.84 7.50
C LEU A 71 9.49 13.01 7.63
N SER A 72 10.64 13.64 7.78
CA SER A 72 11.90 12.94 8.01
C SER A 72 12.71 13.63 9.09
N ARG A 73 13.44 12.85 9.87
CA ARG A 73 14.35 13.31 10.91
C ARG A 73 15.60 12.46 10.94
N ASP A 74 16.76 13.12 10.88
CA ASP A 74 18.03 12.49 11.15
C ASP A 74 18.22 12.31 12.66
N LEU A 75 18.53 11.09 13.07
CA LEU A 75 18.85 10.76 14.47
C LEU A 75 20.35 10.88 14.73
N SER A 76 21.14 10.52 13.74
CA SER A 76 22.60 10.65 13.72
C SER A 76 23.12 10.50 12.29
N ILE A 77 24.44 10.50 12.10
CA ILE A 77 25.06 10.17 10.81
C ILE A 77 24.56 8.78 10.36
N ASN A 78 24.00 8.71 9.16
CA ASN A 78 23.46 7.49 8.53
C ASN A 78 22.30 6.82 9.29
N ARG A 79 21.59 7.54 10.18
CA ARG A 79 20.40 7.03 10.84
C ARG A 79 19.29 8.06 10.77
N PHE A 80 18.14 7.64 10.24
CA PHE A 80 16.98 8.52 10.12
C PHE A 80 15.67 7.77 10.34
N VAL A 81 14.66 8.53 10.66
CA VAL A 81 13.28 8.09 10.81
C VAL A 81 12.42 8.89 9.84
N ASP A 82 11.58 8.21 9.10
CA ASP A 82 10.59 8.83 8.20
C ASP A 82 9.19 8.35 8.55
N LEU A 83 8.24 9.23 8.33
CA LEU A 83 6.81 8.95 8.34
C LEU A 83 6.21 9.45 7.03
N GLU A 84 5.39 8.62 6.41
CA GLU A 84 4.57 9.02 5.27
C GLU A 84 3.11 8.75 5.56
N TRP A 85 2.29 9.73 5.26
CA TRP A 85 0.84 9.64 5.28
C TRP A 85 0.29 10.03 3.91
N GLY A 86 -0.68 9.28 3.44
CA GLY A 86 -1.44 9.60 2.22
C GLY A 86 -2.86 9.08 2.33
N TYR A 87 -3.78 9.82 1.74
CA TYR A 87 -5.20 9.48 1.74
C TYR A 87 -5.76 9.63 0.32
N ARG A 88 -6.52 8.67 -0.15
CA ARG A 88 -7.13 8.69 -1.48
C ARG A 88 -8.58 9.09 -1.37
N MET A 89 -8.96 10.12 -2.11
CA MET A 89 -10.32 10.63 -2.22
C MET A 89 -10.71 10.71 -3.68
N GLY A 90 -11.95 10.33 -3.99
CA GLY A 90 -12.45 10.45 -5.34
C GLY A 90 -13.96 10.32 -5.40
N LYS A 91 -14.51 10.79 -6.52
CA LYS A 91 -15.94 10.65 -6.85
C LYS A 91 -16.11 10.26 -8.29
N VAL A 92 -17.05 9.38 -8.53
CA VAL A 92 -17.49 8.96 -9.85
C VAL A 92 -18.89 9.48 -10.09
N TYR A 93 -19.09 10.15 -11.20
CA TYR A 93 -20.36 10.73 -11.62
C TYR A 93 -20.84 10.05 -12.90
N ALA A 94 -22.14 9.77 -12.97
CA ALA A 94 -22.83 9.39 -14.20
C ALA A 94 -23.77 10.54 -14.58
N GLY A 95 -23.36 11.38 -15.52
CA GLY A 95 -23.99 12.68 -15.76
C GLY A 95 -23.89 13.57 -14.51
N ASP A 96 -25.00 14.06 -14.02
CA ASP A 96 -25.06 14.93 -12.82
C ASP A 96 -25.14 14.17 -11.49
N TYR A 97 -25.19 12.85 -11.51
CA TYR A 97 -25.38 12.03 -10.32
C TYR A 97 -24.07 11.40 -9.86
N ALA A 98 -23.73 11.60 -8.59
CA ALA A 98 -22.64 10.87 -7.94
C ALA A 98 -23.07 9.41 -7.71
N ILE A 99 -22.36 8.46 -8.32
CA ILE A 99 -22.67 7.02 -8.26
C ILE A 99 -21.74 6.25 -7.32
N SER A 100 -20.55 6.80 -7.04
CA SER A 100 -19.57 6.18 -6.14
C SER A 100 -18.65 7.23 -5.53
N SER A 101 -18.15 6.95 -4.33
CA SER A 101 -17.06 7.70 -3.69
C SER A 101 -15.96 6.75 -3.27
N ILE A 102 -14.72 7.22 -3.38
CA ILE A 102 -13.52 6.54 -2.92
C ILE A 102 -12.97 7.36 -1.76
N GLU A 103 -12.87 6.77 -0.59
CA GLU A 103 -12.33 7.40 0.61
C GLU A 103 -11.57 6.34 1.40
N GLU A 104 -10.25 6.26 1.19
CA GLU A 104 -9.43 5.19 1.75
C GLU A 104 -8.03 5.67 2.16
N PRO A 105 -7.43 5.11 3.22
CA PRO A 105 -6.02 5.29 3.50
C PRO A 105 -5.19 4.78 2.33
N TYR A 106 -4.29 5.61 1.82
CA TYR A 106 -3.44 5.27 0.68
C TYR A 106 -2.06 4.80 1.11
N ARG A 107 -1.46 5.50 2.10
CA ARG A 107 -0.17 5.19 2.72
C ARG A 107 -0.21 5.68 4.17
N LEU A 108 0.32 4.88 5.06
CA LEU A 108 0.55 5.27 6.45
C LEU A 108 1.63 4.38 7.03
N TRP A 109 2.87 4.79 6.96
CA TRP A 109 3.97 3.98 7.45
C TRP A 109 5.04 4.82 8.18
N LEU A 110 5.71 4.18 9.11
CA LEU A 110 6.90 4.66 9.81
C LEU A 110 8.08 3.81 9.39
N ARG A 111 9.23 4.44 9.07
CA ARG A 111 10.48 3.77 8.73
C ARG A 111 11.62 4.25 9.62
N TYR A 112 12.39 3.31 10.12
CA TYR A 112 13.74 3.54 10.61
C TYR A 112 14.74 3.00 9.61
N SER A 113 15.79 3.74 9.34
CA SER A 113 16.86 3.35 8.42
C SER A 113 18.24 3.67 8.98
N SER A 114 19.18 2.74 8.74
CA SER A 114 20.62 2.88 8.98
C SER A 114 21.37 2.16 7.86
N ASP A 115 22.71 2.19 7.89
CA ASP A 115 23.55 1.53 6.89
C ASP A 115 23.28 0.02 6.74
N GLN A 116 22.92 -0.64 7.84
CA GLN A 116 22.77 -2.08 7.89
C GLN A 116 21.32 -2.56 8.02
N ILE A 117 20.39 -1.68 8.42
CA ILE A 117 19.03 -2.08 8.75
C ILE A 117 18.04 -1.03 8.25
N GLU A 118 17.00 -1.48 7.57
CA GLU A 118 15.78 -0.71 7.33
C GLU A 118 14.59 -1.47 7.91
N ALA A 119 13.84 -0.86 8.81
CA ALA A 119 12.59 -1.42 9.34
C ALA A 119 11.43 -0.47 8.98
N ARG A 120 10.33 -1.02 8.46
CA ARG A 120 9.14 -0.25 8.10
C ARG A 120 7.89 -0.93 8.63
N LEU A 121 6.99 -0.16 9.22
CA LEU A 121 5.73 -0.63 9.80
C LEU A 121 4.57 0.23 9.28
N GLY A 122 3.46 -0.40 8.94
CA GLY A 122 2.20 0.22 8.56
C GLY A 122 1.78 -0.06 7.13
N LEU A 123 0.82 0.73 6.63
CA LEU A 123 0.23 0.60 5.31
C LEU A 123 1.24 1.09 4.25
N GLN A 124 1.85 0.16 3.54
CA GLN A 124 2.98 0.40 2.65
C GLN A 124 2.91 -0.41 1.36
N LYS A 125 3.61 0.05 0.34
CA LYS A 125 3.87 -0.73 -0.87
C LYS A 125 5.00 -1.72 -0.61
N ILE A 126 4.79 -2.99 -0.99
CA ILE A 126 5.83 -4.00 -1.08
C ILE A 126 5.92 -4.45 -2.53
N ALA A 127 6.99 -4.08 -3.19
CA ALA A 127 7.26 -4.44 -4.58
C ALA A 127 8.69 -4.96 -4.71
N PHE A 128 8.87 -6.00 -5.48
CA PHE A 128 10.18 -6.57 -5.79
C PHE A 128 10.16 -7.27 -7.15
N GLY A 129 11.35 -7.54 -7.67
CA GLY A 129 11.55 -8.11 -8.98
C GLY A 129 11.75 -7.06 -10.08
N PRO A 130 12.52 -7.40 -11.13
CA PRO A 130 12.92 -6.47 -12.18
C PRO A 130 11.84 -6.22 -13.24
N ALA A 131 10.85 -7.11 -13.33
CA ALA A 131 9.88 -7.08 -14.43
C ALA A 131 8.86 -5.96 -14.29
N MET A 132 8.71 -5.16 -15.33
CA MET A 132 7.76 -4.04 -15.37
C MET A 132 6.42 -4.41 -16.02
N VAL A 133 6.41 -5.32 -16.99
CA VAL A 133 5.24 -5.69 -17.78
C VAL A 133 4.67 -7.03 -17.33
N LEU A 134 5.48 -8.10 -17.36
CA LEU A 134 5.09 -9.41 -16.86
C LEU A 134 5.58 -9.57 -15.43
N ARG A 135 4.80 -9.08 -14.48
CA ARG A 135 5.18 -8.95 -13.08
C ARG A 135 4.84 -10.22 -12.28
N SER A 136 5.54 -11.31 -12.55
CA SER A 136 5.34 -12.59 -11.85
C SER A 136 5.56 -12.51 -10.33
N LEU A 137 6.28 -11.51 -9.86
CA LEU A 137 6.54 -11.22 -8.44
C LEU A 137 5.65 -10.10 -7.87
N ALA A 138 4.62 -9.65 -8.59
CA ALA A 138 3.65 -8.68 -8.09
C ALA A 138 2.65 -9.36 -7.13
N TRP A 139 3.16 -9.86 -6.00
CA TRP A 139 2.34 -10.58 -5.02
C TRP A 139 1.55 -9.64 -4.10
N PHE A 140 2.03 -8.41 -3.90
CA PHE A 140 1.47 -7.44 -2.95
C PHE A 140 1.25 -6.05 -3.56
N ASP A 141 1.60 -5.86 -4.83
CA ASP A 141 1.55 -4.57 -5.48
C ASP A 141 0.77 -4.65 -6.80
N THR A 142 -0.42 -5.20 -6.73
CA THR A 142 -1.36 -5.26 -7.85
C THR A 142 -1.64 -3.86 -8.38
N ILE A 143 -1.65 -3.72 -9.69
CA ILE A 143 -2.07 -2.50 -10.38
C ILE A 143 -3.45 -2.79 -10.96
N ASP A 144 -4.46 -2.03 -10.57
CA ASP A 144 -5.74 -2.05 -11.24
C ASP A 144 -5.59 -1.31 -12.59
N PRO A 145 -5.76 -2.01 -13.74
CA PRO A 145 -5.67 -1.37 -15.06
C PRO A 145 -6.73 -0.29 -15.29
N LYS A 146 -7.79 -0.29 -14.51
CA LYS A 146 -8.87 0.71 -14.57
C LYS A 146 -8.56 1.94 -13.71
N ASP A 147 -7.57 1.84 -12.83
CA ASP A 147 -7.16 2.97 -12.00
C ASP A 147 -6.34 3.97 -12.83
N PRO A 148 -6.88 5.18 -13.10
CA PRO A 148 -6.19 6.17 -13.90
C PRO A 148 -4.91 6.70 -13.23
N THR A 149 -4.70 6.44 -11.94
CA THR A 149 -3.50 6.86 -11.23
C THR A 149 -2.30 5.95 -11.50
N GLY A 150 -2.54 4.72 -11.98
CA GLY A 150 -1.52 3.69 -12.14
C GLY A 150 -0.80 3.31 -10.85
N GLN A 151 -1.43 3.60 -9.71
CA GLN A 151 -0.86 3.35 -8.41
C GLN A 151 -1.09 1.90 -7.98
N THR A 152 -0.16 1.37 -7.20
CA THR A 152 -0.28 0.04 -6.62
C THR A 152 -1.01 0.10 -5.29
N GLU A 153 -1.75 -0.95 -4.98
CA GLU A 153 -2.33 -1.15 -3.65
C GLU A 153 -1.25 -1.16 -2.57
N ALA A 154 -1.67 -0.87 -1.36
CA ALA A 154 -0.84 -0.96 -0.16
C ALA A 154 -1.27 -2.15 0.69
N VAL A 155 -0.33 -2.67 1.46
CA VAL A 155 -0.58 -3.73 2.43
C VAL A 155 -0.15 -3.27 3.83
N GLU A 156 -0.92 -3.66 4.84
CA GLU A 156 -0.52 -3.47 6.23
C GLU A 156 0.56 -4.48 6.58
N ALA A 157 1.78 -4.00 6.79
CA ALA A 157 2.91 -4.88 6.96
C ALA A 157 3.96 -4.33 7.94
N PHE A 158 4.68 -5.25 8.56
CA PHE A 158 6.03 -5.02 9.05
C PHE A 158 7.02 -5.57 8.03
N ARG A 159 8.02 -4.76 7.65
CA ARG A 159 9.10 -5.14 6.74
C ARG A 159 10.43 -4.79 7.35
N LEU A 160 11.35 -5.76 7.36
CA LEU A 160 12.73 -5.61 7.78
C LEU A 160 13.66 -5.92 6.61
N ARG A 161 14.60 -5.03 6.35
CA ARG A 161 15.71 -5.26 5.41
C ARG A 161 17.02 -5.21 6.18
N LEU A 162 17.87 -6.17 5.93
CA LEU A 162 19.22 -6.27 6.50
C LEU A 162 20.22 -6.21 5.35
N PHE A 163 21.29 -5.47 5.54
CA PHE A 163 22.38 -5.32 4.58
C PHE A 163 23.69 -5.80 5.23
N PRO A 164 23.90 -7.14 5.31
CA PRO A 164 25.09 -7.69 5.96
C PRO A 164 26.38 -7.31 5.24
N THR A 165 26.31 -7.15 3.93
CA THR A 165 27.40 -6.68 3.07
C THR A 165 26.83 -5.75 1.99
N SER A 166 27.70 -5.09 1.24
CA SER A 166 27.29 -4.23 0.11
C SER A 166 26.67 -5.03 -1.05
N SER A 167 26.90 -6.33 -1.11
CA SER A 167 26.42 -7.24 -2.18
C SER A 167 25.25 -8.13 -1.74
N LEU A 168 24.88 -8.15 -0.45
CA LEU A 168 23.81 -9.01 0.07
C LEU A 168 22.78 -8.20 0.80
N ALA A 169 21.50 -8.29 0.37
CA ALA A 169 20.34 -7.77 1.08
C ALA A 169 19.39 -8.92 1.44
N LEU A 170 18.90 -8.92 2.68
CA LEU A 170 17.91 -9.86 3.18
C LEU A 170 16.66 -9.09 3.57
N TRP A 171 15.50 -9.53 3.09
CA TRP A 171 14.20 -8.95 3.40
C TRP A 171 13.39 -9.98 4.18
N LEU A 172 12.72 -9.51 5.19
CA LEU A 172 11.70 -10.26 5.92
C LEU A 172 10.45 -9.40 5.99
N TRP A 173 9.29 -10.00 5.88
CA TRP A 173 8.03 -9.30 6.06
C TRP A 173 6.97 -10.17 6.72
N SER A 174 6.06 -9.50 7.39
CA SER A 174 4.81 -10.04 7.88
C SER A 174 3.70 -9.10 7.44
N ILE A 175 2.65 -9.63 6.84
CA ILE A 175 1.52 -8.88 6.28
C ILE A 175 0.26 -9.31 7.02
N ASN A 176 -0.51 -8.34 7.48
CA ASN A 176 -1.88 -8.57 7.93
C ASN A 176 -2.78 -8.59 6.70
N ASN A 177 -3.48 -9.70 6.49
CA ASN A 177 -4.39 -9.83 5.36
C ASN A 177 -5.83 -9.44 5.76
N ASP A 178 -6.74 -9.38 4.79
CA ASP A 178 -8.15 -8.99 4.99
C ASP A 178 -8.94 -9.90 5.93
N GLN A 179 -8.38 -11.05 6.30
CA GLN A 179 -9.00 -12.01 7.24
C GLN A 179 -8.36 -11.93 8.64
N ASP A 180 -7.64 -10.84 8.96
CA ASP A 180 -6.89 -10.67 10.21
C ASP A 180 -5.91 -11.81 10.49
N THR A 181 -5.36 -12.42 9.42
CA THR A 181 -4.38 -13.49 9.51
C THR A 181 -3.02 -12.98 9.06
N LEU A 182 -1.97 -13.36 9.78
CA LEU A 182 -0.61 -12.97 9.43
C LEU A 182 -0.04 -13.92 8.37
N SER A 183 0.32 -13.35 7.24
CA SER A 183 1.16 -14.00 6.25
C SER A 183 2.61 -13.50 6.38
N TYR A 184 3.58 -14.29 5.96
CA TYR A 184 4.98 -13.96 6.13
C TYR A 184 5.85 -14.50 4.99
N GLY A 185 6.98 -13.85 4.81
CA GLY A 185 7.93 -14.23 3.79
C GLY A 185 9.27 -13.56 3.95
N GLY A 186 10.14 -13.87 3.00
CA GLY A 186 11.47 -13.31 2.92
C GLY A 186 12.03 -13.34 1.51
N ARG A 187 13.05 -12.51 1.29
CA ARG A 187 13.79 -12.44 0.03
C ARG A 187 15.26 -12.25 0.33
N ALA A 188 16.12 -12.97 -0.40
CA ALA A 188 17.53 -12.73 -0.46
C ALA A 188 17.89 -12.14 -1.82
N GLU A 189 18.66 -11.06 -1.83
CA GLU A 189 19.18 -10.41 -3.03
C GLU A 189 20.70 -10.44 -2.99
N LEU A 190 21.32 -10.95 -4.03
CA LEU A 190 22.77 -11.07 -4.16
C LEU A 190 23.24 -10.38 -5.44
N SER A 191 24.05 -9.33 -5.29
CA SER A 191 24.72 -8.66 -6.39
C SER A 191 26.07 -9.31 -6.66
N THR A 192 26.31 -9.69 -7.92
CA THR A 192 27.54 -10.31 -8.38
C THR A 192 28.07 -9.56 -9.61
N SER A 193 29.30 -9.89 -10.04
CA SER A 193 29.87 -9.32 -11.26
C SER A 193 29.13 -9.69 -12.55
N ILE A 194 28.27 -10.72 -12.49
CA ILE A 194 27.50 -11.20 -13.65
C ILE A 194 26.02 -10.83 -13.55
N GLY A 195 25.60 -10.06 -12.56
CA GLY A 195 24.21 -9.60 -12.37
C GLY A 195 23.69 -9.77 -10.96
N GLU A 196 22.42 -9.42 -10.78
CA GLU A 196 21.71 -9.49 -9.51
C GLU A 196 20.76 -10.67 -9.49
N TRP A 197 20.80 -11.42 -8.40
CA TRP A 197 19.99 -12.62 -8.15
C TRP A 197 19.01 -12.34 -7.02
N GLY A 198 17.75 -12.72 -7.20
CA GLY A 198 16.73 -12.65 -6.17
C GLY A 198 16.11 -14.01 -5.91
N LEU A 199 16.00 -14.39 -4.65
CA LEU A 199 15.28 -15.58 -4.21
C LEU A 199 14.21 -15.15 -3.21
N THR A 200 12.96 -15.45 -3.49
CA THR A 200 11.80 -15.00 -2.70
C THR A 200 10.96 -16.20 -2.27
N TYR A 201 10.55 -16.18 -1.00
CA TYR A 201 9.59 -17.14 -0.44
C TYR A 201 8.48 -16.39 0.30
N TYR A 202 7.26 -16.90 0.19
CA TYR A 202 6.08 -16.35 0.85
C TYR A 202 5.13 -17.47 1.27
N GLN A 203 4.56 -17.33 2.45
CA GLN A 203 3.54 -18.22 2.97
C GLN A 203 2.33 -17.42 3.46
N ASP A 204 1.18 -17.76 2.91
CA ASP A 204 -0.12 -17.23 3.32
C ASP A 204 -0.94 -18.38 3.94
N PRO A 205 -1.31 -18.29 5.21
CA PRO A 205 -2.08 -19.32 5.87
C PRO A 205 -3.58 -19.30 5.49
N THR A 206 -4.04 -18.30 4.74
CA THR A 206 -5.44 -18.19 4.34
C THR A 206 -5.77 -19.10 3.16
N GLU A 207 -7.04 -19.54 3.11
CA GLU A 207 -7.58 -20.17 1.92
C GLU A 207 -7.85 -19.10 0.87
N LEU A 208 -7.17 -19.21 -0.27
CA LEU A 208 -7.40 -18.31 -1.40
C LEU A 208 -8.27 -19.01 -2.44
N GLY A 209 -9.42 -18.44 -2.70
CA GLY A 209 -10.17 -18.74 -3.92
C GLY A 209 -9.41 -18.16 -5.12
N GLN A 210 -8.91 -19.01 -6.01
CA GLN A 210 -8.35 -18.56 -7.29
C GLN A 210 -9.39 -18.75 -8.39
N SER A 211 -9.49 -17.80 -9.30
CA SER A 211 -10.26 -17.97 -10.53
C SER A 211 -9.32 -18.13 -11.73
N VAL A 212 -9.51 -19.17 -12.51
CA VAL A 212 -8.87 -19.32 -13.81
C VAL A 212 -9.92 -19.06 -14.88
N GLY A 213 -9.89 -17.89 -15.47
CA GLY A 213 -10.94 -17.43 -16.36
C GLY A 213 -12.28 -17.25 -15.61
N GLN A 214 -13.32 -17.99 -16.05
CA GLN A 214 -14.66 -17.97 -15.42
C GLN A 214 -14.86 -19.07 -14.36
N PHE A 215 -13.84 -19.89 -14.10
CA PHE A 215 -13.96 -21.02 -13.19
C PHE A 215 -13.28 -20.68 -11.85
N PRO A 216 -14.04 -20.59 -10.74
CA PRO A 216 -13.44 -20.47 -9.42
C PRO A 216 -12.76 -21.80 -9.05
N ILE A 217 -11.47 -21.75 -8.76
CA ILE A 217 -10.72 -22.87 -8.18
C ILE A 217 -10.48 -22.52 -6.71
N ILE A 218 -11.07 -23.33 -5.83
CA ILE A 218 -10.80 -23.20 -4.40
C ILE A 218 -9.57 -24.04 -4.07
N ILE A 219 -8.48 -23.41 -3.68
CA ILE A 219 -7.30 -24.06 -3.15
C ILE A 219 -7.40 -23.99 -1.63
N SER A 220 -7.61 -25.13 -0.99
CA SER A 220 -7.65 -25.21 0.47
C SER A 220 -6.24 -25.44 1.04
N GLY A 221 -5.95 -24.76 2.15
CA GLY A 221 -4.71 -24.88 2.91
C GLY A 221 -3.73 -23.72 2.72
N PRO A 222 -2.58 -23.75 3.43
CA PRO A 222 -1.59 -22.69 3.38
C PRO A 222 -1.05 -22.50 1.97
N HIS A 223 -1.14 -21.29 1.45
CA HIS A 223 -0.62 -20.96 0.14
C HIS A 223 0.88 -20.62 0.25
N GLN A 224 1.72 -21.37 -0.45
CA GLN A 224 3.16 -21.14 -0.49
C GLN A 224 3.59 -20.76 -1.89
N ARG A 225 4.45 -19.75 -2.00
CA ARG A 225 5.04 -19.30 -3.25
C ARG A 225 6.55 -19.20 -3.10
N ALA A 226 7.28 -19.70 -4.08
CA ALA A 226 8.70 -19.49 -4.19
C ALA A 226 9.02 -18.98 -5.59
N ALA A 227 9.95 -18.05 -5.70
CA ALA A 227 10.35 -17.49 -6.97
C ALA A 227 11.83 -17.13 -6.96
N MET A 228 12.45 -17.21 -8.13
CA MET A 228 13.80 -16.74 -8.38
C MET A 228 13.74 -15.76 -9.56
N ASP A 229 14.47 -14.67 -9.44
CA ASP A 229 14.66 -13.71 -10.51
C ASP A 229 16.13 -13.36 -10.69
N TYR A 230 16.44 -12.91 -11.89
CA TYR A 230 17.78 -12.50 -12.28
C TYR A 230 17.68 -11.23 -13.11
N ARG A 231 18.58 -10.28 -12.84
CA ARG A 231 18.73 -9.05 -13.60
C ARG A 231 20.19 -8.86 -14.01
N TYR A 232 20.37 -8.57 -15.27
CA TYR A 232 21.66 -8.15 -15.81
C TYR A 232 21.50 -6.78 -16.46
N ASP A 233 22.25 -5.82 -15.96
CA ASP A 233 22.36 -4.50 -16.53
C ASP A 233 23.68 -4.48 -17.32
N GLY A 234 23.61 -4.76 -18.64
CA GLY A 234 24.76 -4.77 -19.57
C GLY A 234 25.14 -3.40 -20.06
#